data_a7579532375f2a46cb80e4c4d94a2cbb
#
_entry.id   a7579532375f2a46cb80e4c4d94a2cbb
#
_cell.length_a   1.000
_cell.length_b   1.000
_cell.length_c   1.000
_cell.angle_alpha   90.00
_cell.angle_beta   90.00
_cell.angle_gamma   90.00
#
_symmetry.space_group_name_H-M   'P 1'
#
loop_
_entity.id
_entity.type
_entity.pdbx_description
1 polymer ?
#
loop_
_entity_poly.entity_id
_entity_poly.type
_entity_poly.pdbx_seq_one_letter_code
_entity_poly.pdbx_strand_id
1 'polypeptide(L)'
;MQAIILAAGMGKRLKELTSNATKCMVEVNGEMMIHKTLMHLEKLNLNKIVLVVGYEGQQLMDYVNSLGLKTPVEYVVNDVYDKTNNIYSLYLAKEYLLQDDTLLLESDLVYEEAVIRKLVDTPYPSLVLVDKFESWMD
;
A
#
# COMPACT_ATOMS: atom_id res chain seq x y z
N MET A 1 5.96 -5.61 14.33
CA MET A 1 5.96 -5.42 12.85
C MET A 1 4.93 -4.38 12.45
N GLN A 2 5.25 -3.60 11.46
CA GLN A 2 4.39 -2.59 10.87
C GLN A 2 4.27 -2.81 9.36
N ALA A 3 3.32 -2.15 8.71
CA ALA A 3 3.23 -2.12 7.25
C ALA A 3 3.37 -0.68 6.76
N ILE A 4 4.04 -0.51 5.63
CA ILE A 4 4.07 0.77 4.90
C ILE A 4 3.49 0.51 3.51
N ILE A 5 2.48 1.29 3.14
CA ILE A 5 1.82 1.19 1.84
C ILE A 5 2.11 2.46 1.05
N LEU A 6 2.69 2.31 -0.13
CA LEU A 6 3.01 3.43 -1.02
C LEU A 6 1.80 3.70 -1.93
N ALA A 7 1.06 4.75 -1.63
CA ALA A 7 -0.24 5.06 -2.27
C ALA A 7 -0.31 6.48 -2.85
N ALA A 8 0.85 7.10 -3.13
CA ALA A 8 0.89 8.48 -3.60
C ALA A 8 0.70 8.63 -5.11
N GLY A 9 0.81 7.56 -5.88
CA GLY A 9 0.80 7.59 -7.33
C GLY A 9 -0.52 7.98 -7.96
N MET A 10 -0.47 8.62 -9.13
CA MET A 10 -1.64 9.09 -9.87
C MET A 10 -2.35 7.99 -10.69
N GLY A 11 -1.67 6.89 -10.97
CA GLY A 11 -2.24 5.83 -11.80
C GLY A 11 -2.45 6.27 -13.25
N LYS A 12 -1.48 6.93 -13.84
CA LYS A 12 -1.59 7.50 -15.20
C LYS A 12 -2.03 6.50 -16.27
N ARG A 13 -1.72 5.22 -16.06
CA ARG A 13 -2.13 4.14 -16.98
C ARG A 13 -3.61 3.80 -16.90
N LEU A 14 -4.27 4.22 -15.84
CA LEU A 14 -5.68 3.94 -15.57
C LEU A 14 -6.57 5.18 -15.73
N LYS A 15 -6.12 6.16 -16.42
CA LYS A 15 -6.67 7.52 -16.66
C LYS A 15 -8.14 7.75 -16.23
N GLU A 16 -9.08 7.07 -16.89
CA GLU A 16 -10.52 7.24 -16.64
C GLU A 16 -10.95 6.71 -15.28
N LEU A 17 -10.32 5.62 -14.84
CA LEU A 17 -10.65 4.98 -13.57
C LEU A 17 -10.12 5.76 -12.37
N THR A 18 -9.10 6.61 -12.58
CA THR A 18 -8.46 7.37 -11.52
C THR A 18 -8.72 8.87 -11.59
N SER A 19 -9.67 9.32 -12.42
CA SER A 19 -9.96 10.75 -12.61
C SER A 19 -10.36 11.45 -11.30
N ASN A 20 -11.00 10.76 -10.38
CA ASN A 20 -11.52 11.30 -9.11
C ASN A 20 -10.98 10.58 -7.87
N ALA A 21 -10.02 9.67 -8.05
CA ALA A 21 -9.49 8.87 -6.95
C ALA A 21 -8.08 8.39 -7.25
N THR A 22 -7.31 8.07 -6.22
CA THR A 22 -6.02 7.41 -6.39
C THR A 22 -6.20 5.98 -6.91
N LYS A 23 -5.19 5.44 -7.60
CA LYS A 23 -5.30 4.12 -8.23
C LYS A 23 -5.62 2.97 -7.27
N CYS A 24 -5.23 3.08 -6.00
CA CYS A 24 -5.53 2.02 -5.02
C CYS A 24 -7.01 1.96 -4.63
N MET A 25 -7.81 2.97 -4.99
CA MET A 25 -9.25 2.99 -4.81
C MET A 25 -10.02 2.44 -6.01
N VAL A 26 -9.32 2.02 -7.05
CA VAL A 26 -9.93 1.35 -8.19
C VAL A 26 -10.47 -0.01 -7.75
N GLU A 27 -11.68 -0.35 -8.19
CA GLU A 27 -12.31 -1.62 -7.87
C GLU A 27 -11.80 -2.74 -8.79
N VAL A 28 -11.51 -3.90 -8.18
CA VAL A 28 -11.18 -5.13 -8.88
C VAL A 28 -12.13 -6.20 -8.32
N ASN A 29 -12.89 -6.82 -9.21
CA ASN A 29 -13.92 -7.80 -8.82
C ASN A 29 -14.91 -7.25 -7.79
N GLY A 30 -15.30 -5.97 -7.95
CA GLY A 30 -16.29 -5.32 -7.09
C GLY A 30 -15.78 -4.82 -5.76
N GLU A 31 -14.46 -4.87 -5.53
CA GLU A 31 -13.84 -4.43 -4.28
C GLU A 31 -12.63 -3.54 -4.57
N MET A 32 -12.48 -2.45 -3.82
CA MET A 32 -11.30 -1.59 -3.95
C MET A 32 -10.04 -2.33 -3.56
N MET A 33 -8.96 -2.14 -4.32
CA MET A 33 -7.66 -2.76 -4.04
C MET A 33 -7.18 -2.45 -2.62
N ILE A 34 -7.29 -1.19 -2.21
CA ILE A 34 -6.85 -0.78 -0.86
C ILE A 34 -7.67 -1.45 0.24
N HIS A 35 -8.97 -1.63 0.04
CA HIS A 35 -9.83 -2.29 1.02
C HIS A 35 -9.37 -3.74 1.25
N LYS A 36 -9.15 -4.48 0.18
CA LYS A 36 -8.70 -5.87 0.26
C LYS A 36 -7.36 -6.00 0.99
N THR A 37 -6.40 -5.13 0.64
CA THR A 37 -5.09 -5.11 1.30
C THR A 37 -5.22 -4.82 2.79
N LEU A 38 -6.01 -3.80 3.16
CA LEU A 38 -6.19 -3.45 4.57
C LEU A 38 -6.86 -4.57 5.38
N MET A 39 -7.84 -5.27 4.79
CA MET A 39 -8.49 -6.38 5.46
C MET A 39 -7.51 -7.54 5.70
N HIS A 40 -6.61 -7.82 4.76
CA HIS A 40 -5.57 -8.82 4.96
C HIS A 40 -4.61 -8.40 6.09
N LEU A 41 -4.20 -7.13 6.12
CA LEU A 41 -3.28 -6.62 7.14
C LEU A 41 -3.89 -6.63 8.55
N GLU A 42 -5.19 -6.39 8.67
CA GLU A 42 -5.87 -6.42 9.97
C GLU A 42 -5.73 -7.78 10.66
N LYS A 43 -5.59 -8.85 9.90
CA LYS A 43 -5.45 -10.21 10.44
C LYS A 43 -4.05 -10.52 10.97
N LEU A 44 -3.08 -9.65 10.73
CA LEU A 44 -1.68 -9.88 11.10
C LEU A 44 -1.31 -9.30 12.47
N ASN A 45 -2.19 -8.57 13.13
CA ASN A 45 -1.94 -7.91 14.42
C ASN A 45 -0.71 -7.00 14.39
N LEU A 46 -0.63 -6.16 13.37
CA LEU A 46 0.47 -5.21 13.20
C LEU A 46 0.41 -4.10 14.24
N ASN A 47 1.56 -3.50 14.54
CA ASN A 47 1.64 -2.37 15.46
C ASN A 47 1.05 -1.10 14.86
N LYS A 48 1.23 -0.92 13.56
CA LYS A 48 0.65 0.21 12.80
C LYS A 48 0.68 -0.06 11.31
N ILE A 49 -0.11 0.72 10.58
CA ILE A 49 -0.07 0.81 9.12
C ILE A 49 0.25 2.27 8.79
N VAL A 50 1.28 2.48 7.98
CA VAL A 50 1.66 3.81 7.48
C VAL A 50 1.27 3.88 6.01
N LEU A 51 0.46 4.87 5.64
CA LEU A 51 0.07 5.14 4.26
C LEU A 51 0.79 6.39 3.77
N VAL A 52 1.59 6.24 2.71
CA VAL A 52 2.15 7.40 2.02
C VAL A 52 1.17 7.79 0.92
N VAL A 53 0.56 8.96 1.07
CA VAL A 53 -0.51 9.46 0.21
C VAL A 53 -0.04 10.66 -0.60
N GLY A 54 -0.71 10.95 -1.71
CA GLY A 54 -0.39 12.09 -2.56
C GLY A 54 -1.59 12.47 -3.41
N TYR A 55 -1.65 11.99 -4.65
CA TYR A 55 -2.78 12.26 -5.53
C TYR A 55 -4.09 11.81 -4.90
N GLU A 56 -5.03 12.76 -4.77
CA GLU A 56 -6.34 12.52 -4.10
C GLU A 56 -6.17 11.92 -2.69
N GLY A 57 -5.10 12.34 -2.00
CA GLY A 57 -4.75 11.78 -0.69
C GLY A 57 -5.82 11.99 0.37
N GLN A 58 -6.48 13.14 0.38
CA GLN A 58 -7.54 13.40 1.35
C GLN A 58 -8.71 12.42 1.20
N GLN A 59 -9.09 12.12 -0.03
CA GLN A 59 -10.15 11.15 -0.30
C GLN A 59 -9.77 9.76 0.21
N LEU A 60 -8.53 9.36 0.00
CA LEU A 60 -8.03 8.07 0.49
C LEU A 60 -8.01 8.03 2.03
N MET A 61 -7.50 9.09 2.67
CA MET A 61 -7.47 9.17 4.13
C MET A 61 -8.88 9.11 4.73
N ASP A 62 -9.83 9.82 4.15
CA ASP A 62 -11.22 9.81 4.60
C ASP A 62 -11.83 8.41 4.49
N TYR A 63 -11.56 7.74 3.37
CA TYR A 63 -12.03 6.37 3.17
C TYR A 63 -11.46 5.41 4.20
N VAL A 64 -10.15 5.44 4.42
CA VAL A 64 -9.48 4.55 5.38
C VAL A 64 -9.99 4.82 6.80
N ASN A 65 -10.13 6.08 7.17
CA ASN A 65 -10.66 6.46 8.48
C ASN A 65 -12.09 5.95 8.68
N SER A 66 -12.89 5.87 7.62
CA SER A 66 -14.27 5.38 7.69
C SER A 66 -14.37 3.89 7.97
N LEU A 67 -13.30 3.13 7.74
CA LEU A 67 -13.30 1.67 7.93
C LEU A 67 -13.25 1.25 9.40
N GLY A 68 -12.82 2.13 10.30
CA GLY A 68 -12.71 1.81 11.71
C GLY A 68 -11.76 0.66 12.01
N LEU A 69 -10.58 0.66 11.40
CA LEU A 69 -9.60 -0.40 11.56
C LEU A 69 -9.13 -0.51 13.01
N LYS A 70 -8.84 -1.74 13.46
CA LYS A 70 -8.26 -1.99 14.79
C LYS A 70 -6.80 -1.57 14.85
N THR A 71 -6.06 -1.75 13.75
CA THR A 71 -4.66 -1.37 13.64
C THR A 71 -4.55 0.16 13.50
N PRO A 72 -3.71 0.83 14.30
CA PRO A 72 -3.49 2.28 14.13
C PRO A 72 -2.97 2.61 12.74
N VAL A 73 -3.49 3.67 12.14
CA VAL A 73 -3.08 4.13 10.81
C VAL A 73 -2.48 5.52 10.93
N GLU A 74 -1.30 5.70 10.36
CA GLU A 74 -0.64 7.00 10.24
C GLU A 74 -0.41 7.34 8.78
N TYR A 75 -0.37 8.62 8.47
CA TYR A 75 -0.26 9.10 7.09
C TYR A 75 0.99 9.94 6.90
N VAL A 76 1.65 9.76 5.76
CA VAL A 76 2.73 10.60 5.28
C VAL A 76 2.30 11.18 3.94
N VAL A 77 2.39 12.49 3.79
CA VAL A 77 1.94 13.16 2.56
C VAL A 77 3.12 13.45 1.64
N ASN A 78 3.03 12.98 0.40
CA ASN A 78 3.97 13.33 -0.67
C ASN A 78 3.35 14.45 -1.52
N ASP A 79 3.72 15.70 -1.25
CA ASP A 79 3.19 16.86 -1.96
C ASP A 79 3.70 17.01 -3.39
N VAL A 80 4.74 16.27 -3.73
CA VAL A 80 5.35 16.31 -5.07
C VAL A 80 5.19 14.96 -5.79
N TYR A 81 4.09 14.27 -5.54
CA TYR A 81 3.78 12.97 -6.11
C TYR A 81 3.83 12.93 -7.63
N ASP A 82 3.51 14.04 -8.29
CA ASP A 82 3.49 14.19 -9.75
C ASP A 82 4.89 14.29 -10.37
N LYS A 83 5.91 14.57 -9.57
CA LYS A 83 7.30 14.77 -10.00
C LYS A 83 8.25 13.71 -9.45
N THR A 84 7.75 12.80 -8.63
CA THR A 84 8.56 11.81 -7.93
C THR A 84 7.99 10.40 -8.11
N ASN A 85 8.73 9.40 -7.64
CA ASN A 85 8.36 7.99 -7.73
C ASN A 85 8.25 7.35 -6.34
N ASN A 86 8.06 6.04 -6.31
CA ASN A 86 7.92 5.27 -5.08
C ASN A 86 9.13 5.39 -4.16
N ILE A 87 10.34 5.53 -4.70
CA ILE A 87 11.55 5.67 -3.89
C ILE A 87 11.49 6.93 -3.04
N TYR A 88 11.02 8.03 -3.62
CA TYR A 88 10.85 9.28 -2.86
C TYR A 88 9.77 9.14 -1.78
N SER A 89 8.65 8.51 -2.11
CA SER A 89 7.61 8.24 -1.13
C SER A 89 8.14 7.42 0.05
N LEU A 90 8.94 6.40 -0.25
CA LEU A 90 9.58 5.59 0.80
C LEU A 90 10.56 6.43 1.63
N TYR A 91 11.32 7.31 0.98
CA TYR A 91 12.23 8.22 1.66
C TYR A 91 11.49 9.10 2.67
N LEU A 92 10.32 9.61 2.32
CA LEU A 92 9.50 10.41 3.24
C LEU A 92 9.07 9.62 4.48
N ALA A 93 8.93 8.32 4.36
CA ALA A 93 8.56 7.42 5.46
C ALA A 93 9.77 6.79 6.15
N LYS A 94 10.98 7.24 5.88
CA LYS A 94 12.23 6.60 6.33
C LYS A 94 12.32 6.42 7.85
N GLU A 95 11.81 7.37 8.61
CA GLU A 95 11.87 7.30 10.07
C GLU A 95 11.04 6.13 10.61
N TYR A 96 9.95 5.79 9.94
CA TYR A 96 9.16 4.61 10.30
C TYR A 96 9.94 3.32 10.06
N LEU A 97 10.71 3.25 8.97
CA LEU A 97 11.53 2.07 8.66
C LEU A 97 12.53 1.75 9.78
N LEU A 98 12.97 2.77 10.50
CA LEU A 98 13.93 2.61 11.59
C LEU A 98 13.28 2.18 12.91
N GLN A 99 11.97 2.19 13.00
CA GLN A 99 11.26 1.94 14.24
C GLN A 99 10.92 0.47 14.48
N ASP A 100 10.71 -0.29 13.41
CA ASP A 100 10.19 -1.65 13.52
C ASP A 100 10.43 -2.43 12.24
N ASP A 101 10.32 -3.76 12.32
CA ASP A 101 10.28 -4.62 11.15
C ASP A 101 9.12 -4.19 10.25
N THR A 102 9.37 -4.09 8.96
CA THR A 102 8.42 -3.48 8.02
C THR A 102 8.04 -4.41 6.89
N LEU A 103 6.73 -4.54 6.69
CA LEU A 103 6.15 -5.11 5.48
C LEU A 103 5.87 -3.95 4.51
N LEU A 104 6.62 -3.87 3.42
CA LEU A 104 6.48 -2.82 2.42
C LEU A 104 5.59 -3.30 1.27
N LEU A 105 4.53 -2.55 1.00
CA LEU A 105 3.54 -2.91 -0.02
C LEU A 105 3.34 -1.74 -1.00
N GLU A 106 3.11 -2.10 -2.26
CA GLU A 106 2.60 -1.16 -3.24
C GLU A 106 1.07 -1.23 -3.25
N SER A 107 0.43 -0.09 -3.46
CA SER A 107 -1.03 0.05 -3.32
C SER A 107 -1.82 -0.46 -4.52
N ASP A 108 -1.17 -0.66 -5.66
CA ASP A 108 -1.80 -1.03 -6.92
C ASP A 108 -1.73 -2.53 -7.25
N LEU A 109 -1.38 -3.33 -6.26
CA LEU A 109 -1.31 -4.78 -6.41
C LEU A 109 -2.44 -5.44 -5.62
N VAL A 110 -2.94 -6.53 -6.16
CA VAL A 110 -3.92 -7.38 -5.48
C VAL A 110 -3.19 -8.61 -4.95
N TYR A 111 -3.26 -8.81 -3.64
CA TYR A 111 -2.59 -9.93 -2.98
C TYR A 111 -3.62 -10.93 -2.46
N GLU A 112 -3.30 -12.21 -2.56
CA GLU A 112 -4.00 -13.21 -1.79
C GLU A 112 -3.47 -13.21 -0.35
N GLU A 113 -4.33 -13.46 0.61
CA GLU A 113 -3.96 -13.49 2.03
C GLU A 113 -2.80 -14.45 2.29
N ALA A 114 -2.82 -15.63 1.66
CA ALA A 114 -1.78 -16.63 1.82
C ALA A 114 -0.38 -16.13 1.42
N VAL A 115 -0.30 -15.26 0.42
CA VAL A 115 0.96 -14.69 -0.07
C VAL A 115 1.58 -13.77 1.00
N ILE A 116 0.78 -12.88 1.57
CA ILE A 116 1.23 -11.99 2.63
C ILE A 116 1.63 -12.79 3.88
N ARG A 117 0.82 -13.77 4.25
CA ARG A 117 1.08 -14.64 5.39
C ARG A 117 2.40 -15.38 5.24
N LYS A 118 2.67 -15.95 4.07
CA LYS A 118 3.91 -16.65 3.77
C LYS A 118 5.13 -15.74 3.93
N LEU A 119 5.04 -14.49 3.45
CA LEU A 119 6.11 -13.53 3.56
C LEU A 119 6.41 -13.19 5.03
N VAL A 120 5.37 -12.97 5.82
CA VAL A 120 5.50 -12.62 7.24
C VAL A 120 6.06 -13.79 8.06
N ASP A 121 5.65 -15.01 7.74
CA ASP A 121 6.03 -16.21 8.52
C ASP A 121 7.42 -16.76 8.14
N THR A 122 8.03 -16.29 7.07
CA THR A 122 9.35 -16.77 6.64
C THR A 122 10.44 -16.10 7.47
N PRO A 123 11.35 -16.87 8.10
CA PRO A 123 12.26 -16.36 9.14
C PRO A 123 13.57 -15.78 8.61
N TYR A 124 13.56 -15.01 7.53
CA TYR A 124 14.74 -14.34 7.03
C TYR A 124 14.70 -12.85 7.36
N PRO A 125 15.85 -12.17 7.56
CA PRO A 125 15.88 -10.77 7.96
C PRO A 125 15.39 -9.81 6.87
N SER A 126 15.53 -10.19 5.60
CA SER A 126 15.03 -9.40 4.47
C SER A 126 14.52 -10.33 3.39
N LEU A 127 13.32 -10.04 2.89
CA LEU A 127 12.65 -10.86 1.89
C LEU A 127 11.99 -9.98 0.84
N VAL A 128 12.02 -10.46 -0.40
CA VAL A 128 11.26 -9.88 -1.51
C VAL A 128 10.43 -10.99 -2.12
N LEU A 129 9.14 -10.73 -2.28
CA LEU A 129 8.25 -11.64 -2.98
C LEU A 129 8.43 -11.44 -4.48
N VAL A 130 8.74 -12.52 -5.19
CA VAL A 130 8.90 -12.49 -6.65
C VAL A 130 8.04 -13.56 -7.29
N ASP A 131 7.66 -13.32 -8.53
CA ASP A 131 6.97 -14.30 -9.35
C ASP A 131 7.83 -14.61 -10.58
N LYS A 132 7.55 -15.74 -11.22
CA LYS A 132 8.23 -16.13 -12.43
C LYS A 132 7.75 -15.24 -13.59
N PHE A 133 8.70 -14.70 -14.36
CA PHE A 133 8.35 -13.93 -15.52
C PHE A 133 7.62 -14.79 -16.57
N GLU A 134 6.53 -14.27 -17.07
CA GLU A 134 5.77 -14.83 -18.18
C GLU A 134 5.68 -13.79 -19.30
N SER A 135 5.68 -14.25 -20.56
CA SER A 135 5.73 -13.35 -21.71
C SER A 135 4.56 -12.35 -21.78
N TRP A 136 3.43 -12.66 -21.18
CA TRP A 136 2.27 -11.78 -21.16
C TRP A 136 2.39 -10.65 -20.11
N MET A 137 3.40 -10.67 -19.26
CA MET A 137 3.61 -9.66 -18.21
C MET A 137 4.28 -8.38 -18.73
N ASP A 138 4.68 -8.34 -19.97
CA ASP A 138 5.37 -7.19 -20.57
C ASP A 138 4.47 -5.96 -20.75
#